data_3b6519bf3b9e615145cc11e420c6a53e
#
_entry.id   3b6519bf3b9e615145cc11e420c6a53e
#
_cell.length_a   1.000
_cell.length_b   1.000
_cell.length_c   1.000
_cell.angle_alpha   90.00
_cell.angle_beta   90.00
_cell.angle_gamma   90.00
#
_symmetry.space_group_name_H-M   'P 1'
#
loop_
_entity.id
_entity.type
_entity.pdbx_description
1 polymer ?
#
loop_
_entity_poly.entity_id
_entity_poly.type
_entity_poly.pdbx_seq_one_letter_code
_entity_poly.pdbx_strand_id
1 'polypeptide(L)'
;TSSSQMETDISGSFRSGIDLKGRITSQPIGAWKQVQGSGIARGAHVLIGNKSCVIAVGDSGYSPAPAAVASISTEIYDGQTWYAHANLPLSFRCGEGAGDVHSELLFGGEMSGSHVPYIAGIKNGTLRGDGTSFSQDAYMNTAQADGPAVKGGNVGTQNSALSVQLSYPSPGLVTTEEYDGMTWKLHPKQPMVAAGNESTGTVTAAIVVGGHGKGACTEFFDGTSWASGPTPPRQKCGGAMGGTQNDAMTIGGASNSPFYRESELFDGTSWTSTNQS
;
A
#
# COMPACT_ATOMS: atom_id res chain seq x y z
N THR A 1 29.72 11.75 -32.11
CA THR A 1 29.62 10.83 -30.95
C THR A 1 29.16 9.49 -31.46
N SER A 2 29.90 8.42 -31.16
CA SER A 2 29.51 7.06 -31.52
C SER A 2 28.30 6.59 -30.71
N SER A 3 27.54 5.62 -31.21
CA SER A 3 26.39 5.04 -30.46
C SER A 3 26.82 4.48 -29.11
N SER A 4 28.04 3.94 -29.01
CA SER A 4 28.60 3.44 -27.75
C SER A 4 28.88 4.54 -26.73
N GLN A 5 29.28 5.74 -27.16
CA GLN A 5 29.46 6.89 -26.28
C GLN A 5 28.12 7.38 -25.75
N MET A 6 27.09 7.37 -26.59
CA MET A 6 25.73 7.76 -26.19
C MET A 6 25.12 6.78 -25.21
N GLU A 7 25.34 5.48 -25.36
CA GLU A 7 24.91 4.46 -24.40
C GLU A 7 25.62 4.62 -23.04
N THR A 8 26.89 4.96 -23.03
CA THR A 8 27.65 5.18 -21.79
C THR A 8 27.18 6.44 -21.08
N ASP A 9 26.93 7.52 -21.82
CA ASP A 9 26.43 8.75 -21.27
C ASP A 9 25.00 8.61 -20.70
N ILE A 10 24.15 7.86 -21.36
CA ILE A 10 22.81 7.54 -20.87
C ILE A 10 22.87 6.63 -19.62
N SER A 11 23.67 5.57 -19.64
CA SER A 11 23.76 4.65 -18.52
C SER A 11 24.43 5.30 -17.28
N GLY A 12 25.37 6.21 -17.47
CA GLY A 12 25.96 6.98 -16.39
C GLY A 12 24.96 7.92 -15.71
N SER A 13 24.10 8.54 -16.49
CA SER A 13 23.04 9.43 -15.99
C SER A 13 21.98 8.67 -15.18
N PHE A 14 21.68 7.43 -15.51
CA PHE A 14 20.73 6.60 -14.77
C PHE A 14 21.25 6.14 -13.39
N ARG A 15 22.56 6.13 -13.17
CA ARG A 15 23.17 5.78 -11.88
C ARG A 15 23.21 6.93 -10.88
N SER A 16 23.13 8.16 -11.33
CA SER A 16 23.27 9.38 -10.51
C SER A 16 21.95 10.13 -10.30
N GLY A 17 20.81 9.52 -10.63
CA GLY A 17 19.60 10.29 -10.89
C GLY A 17 19.70 10.93 -12.27
N ILE A 18 18.59 11.10 -12.96
CA ILE A 18 18.60 11.58 -14.34
C ILE A 18 18.94 13.07 -14.39
N ASP A 19 20.23 13.41 -14.37
CA ASP A 19 20.66 14.68 -14.91
C ASP A 19 20.80 14.53 -16.44
N LEU A 20 19.71 14.68 -17.12
CA LEU A 20 19.65 14.76 -18.56
C LEU A 20 20.13 16.16 -18.97
N LYS A 21 21.44 16.38 -18.89
CA LYS A 21 22.09 17.61 -19.42
C LYS A 21 21.83 17.90 -20.88
N GLY A 22 20.99 17.18 -21.49
CA GLY A 22 20.70 17.30 -22.91
C GLY A 22 19.32 16.88 -23.28
N ARG A 23 18.36 16.98 -22.38
CA ARG A 23 16.97 16.89 -22.75
C ARG A 23 16.54 15.71 -23.61
N ILE A 24 16.15 14.68 -22.95
CA ILE A 24 14.91 14.05 -23.37
C ILE A 24 13.81 14.94 -22.79
N THR A 25 13.43 15.98 -23.49
CA THR A 25 12.63 17.11 -22.99
C THR A 25 11.16 16.93 -23.16
N SER A 26 10.66 15.74 -23.19
CA SER A 26 9.23 15.59 -23.46
C SER A 26 8.42 14.90 -22.38
N GLN A 27 9.07 14.40 -21.34
CA GLN A 27 8.33 13.89 -20.19
C GLN A 27 8.87 14.58 -18.94
N PRO A 28 8.10 15.46 -18.30
CA PRO A 28 8.47 15.90 -16.96
C PRO A 28 8.61 14.66 -16.08
N ILE A 29 9.77 14.50 -15.44
CA ILE A 29 9.97 13.49 -14.42
C ILE A 29 8.90 13.70 -13.38
N GLY A 30 8.04 12.70 -13.19
CA GLY A 30 6.92 12.79 -12.27
C GLY A 30 5.58 13.24 -12.86
N ALA A 31 5.43 13.31 -14.17
CA ALA A 31 4.11 13.55 -14.77
C ALA A 31 3.22 12.30 -14.65
N TRP A 32 2.01 12.49 -14.14
CA TRP A 32 0.99 11.46 -14.16
C TRP A 32 0.45 11.26 -15.58
N LYS A 33 0.36 10.01 -16.00
CA LYS A 33 -0.29 9.61 -17.24
C LYS A 33 -1.53 8.79 -16.92
N GLN A 34 -2.65 9.15 -17.49
CA GLN A 34 -3.84 8.29 -17.43
C GLN A 34 -3.61 7.04 -18.26
N VAL A 35 -3.90 5.88 -17.67
CA VAL A 35 -3.90 4.58 -18.33
C VAL A 35 -5.33 4.05 -18.37
N GLN A 36 -5.53 2.89 -19.00
CA GLN A 36 -6.83 2.23 -19.03
C GLN A 36 -7.33 1.96 -17.59
N GLY A 37 -8.60 2.23 -17.35
CA GLY A 37 -9.25 1.90 -16.08
C GLY A 37 -9.42 0.39 -15.91
N SER A 38 -9.47 -0.05 -14.64
CA SER A 38 -9.83 -1.43 -14.30
C SER A 38 -11.27 -1.75 -14.76
N GLY A 39 -11.55 -3.02 -15.02
CA GLY A 39 -12.90 -3.47 -15.41
C GLY A 39 -13.91 -3.36 -14.27
N ILE A 40 -13.44 -3.37 -13.03
CA ILE A 40 -14.28 -3.31 -11.82
C ILE A 40 -13.96 -2.06 -11.04
N ALA A 41 -14.99 -1.27 -10.71
CA ALA A 41 -14.85 -0.16 -9.78
C ALA A 41 -14.62 -0.70 -8.36
N ARG A 42 -13.55 -0.27 -7.71
CA ARG A 42 -13.14 -0.75 -6.37
C ARG A 42 -12.96 0.41 -5.40
N GLY A 43 -13.40 0.22 -4.17
CA GLY A 43 -13.27 1.21 -3.10
C GLY A 43 -12.12 0.87 -2.14
N ALA A 44 -12.34 -0.07 -1.25
CA ALA A 44 -11.42 -0.47 -0.19
C ALA A 44 -10.59 -1.72 -0.59
N HIS A 45 -9.98 -1.66 -1.77
CA HIS A 45 -9.16 -2.71 -2.35
C HIS A 45 -7.69 -2.58 -1.99
N VAL A 46 -6.93 -3.64 -2.24
CA VAL A 46 -5.47 -3.67 -2.13
C VAL A 46 -4.87 -3.74 -3.53
N LEU A 47 -3.76 -3.02 -3.73
CA LEU A 47 -2.93 -3.12 -4.91
C LEU A 47 -1.57 -3.72 -4.52
N ILE A 48 -1.13 -4.74 -5.24
CA ILE A 48 0.18 -5.37 -5.04
C ILE A 48 0.91 -5.39 -6.38
N GLY A 49 2.19 -5.01 -6.38
CA GLY A 49 3.01 -5.00 -7.57
C GLY A 49 3.71 -3.66 -7.80
N ASN A 50 3.95 -3.35 -9.07
CA ASN A 50 4.66 -2.15 -9.50
C ASN A 50 4.01 -1.53 -10.74
N LYS A 51 4.58 -0.43 -11.26
CA LYS A 51 4.03 0.29 -12.42
C LYS A 51 3.87 -0.53 -13.69
N SER A 52 4.59 -1.64 -13.83
CA SER A 52 4.57 -2.48 -15.04
C SER A 52 3.64 -3.68 -14.90
N CYS A 53 3.35 -4.10 -13.67
CA CYS A 53 2.44 -5.18 -13.39
C CYS A 53 1.89 -5.03 -11.97
N VAL A 54 0.59 -4.96 -11.82
CA VAL A 54 -0.08 -4.80 -10.53
C VAL A 54 -1.35 -5.66 -10.47
N ILE A 55 -1.59 -6.29 -9.34
CA ILE A 55 -2.85 -6.96 -9.05
C ILE A 55 -3.72 -6.08 -8.14
N ALA A 56 -4.99 -5.94 -8.51
CA ALA A 56 -6.03 -5.30 -7.71
C ALA A 56 -6.92 -6.38 -7.09
N VAL A 57 -7.05 -6.35 -5.78
CA VAL A 57 -7.68 -7.41 -5.01
C VAL A 57 -8.82 -6.89 -4.15
N GLY A 58 -9.92 -7.61 -4.15
CA GLY A 58 -11.05 -7.37 -3.26
C GLY A 58 -11.91 -6.18 -3.65
N ASP A 59 -12.85 -5.89 -2.84
CA ASP A 59 -13.95 -4.93 -2.90
C ASP A 59 -14.49 -4.59 -4.30
N SER A 60 -15.78 -4.65 -4.48
CA SER A 60 -16.46 -4.24 -5.69
C SER A 60 -17.47 -3.14 -5.40
N GLY A 61 -17.14 -1.94 -5.91
CA GLY A 61 -18.05 -0.83 -5.99
C GLY A 61 -18.11 0.08 -4.77
N TYR A 62 -17.69 1.32 -4.98
CA TYR A 62 -18.15 2.46 -4.20
C TYR A 62 -19.43 2.96 -4.87
N SER A 63 -20.55 2.43 -4.44
CA SER A 63 -21.86 2.95 -4.85
C SER A 63 -22.54 3.63 -3.66
N PRO A 64 -23.26 4.73 -3.86
CA PRO A 64 -23.95 5.43 -2.77
C PRO A 64 -25.15 4.66 -2.19
N ALA A 65 -25.36 3.37 -2.53
CA ALA A 65 -26.39 2.54 -1.88
C ALA A 65 -26.36 1.07 -2.35
N PRO A 66 -26.79 0.14 -1.52
CA PRO A 66 -26.41 -0.10 -0.14
C PRO A 66 -25.23 -1.06 -0.04
N ALA A 67 -24.25 -0.72 0.76
CA ALA A 67 -23.13 -1.55 1.21
C ALA A 67 -22.10 -1.94 0.14
N ALA A 68 -20.88 -1.42 0.28
CA ALA A 68 -19.69 -1.98 -0.36
C ALA A 68 -19.63 -3.48 -0.03
N VAL A 69 -19.71 -4.33 -1.06
CA VAL A 69 -19.75 -5.78 -0.90
C VAL A 69 -18.32 -6.28 -1.01
N ALA A 70 -17.83 -6.94 0.01
CA ALA A 70 -16.55 -7.63 -0.06
C ALA A 70 -16.56 -8.59 -1.27
N SER A 71 -15.51 -8.56 -2.09
CA SER A 71 -15.44 -9.29 -3.35
C SER A 71 -14.33 -10.33 -3.34
N ILE A 72 -14.59 -11.44 -4.04
CA ILE A 72 -13.57 -12.45 -4.35
C ILE A 72 -12.79 -12.12 -5.63
N SER A 73 -13.22 -11.12 -6.40
CA SER A 73 -12.66 -10.84 -7.72
C SER A 73 -11.28 -10.16 -7.60
N THR A 74 -10.40 -10.55 -8.49
CA THR A 74 -9.09 -9.92 -8.69
C THR A 74 -8.89 -9.56 -10.15
N GLU A 75 -8.10 -8.53 -10.41
CA GLU A 75 -7.71 -8.11 -11.74
C GLU A 75 -6.21 -7.84 -11.78
N ILE A 76 -5.56 -8.18 -12.86
CA ILE A 76 -4.15 -7.86 -13.13
C ILE A 76 -4.06 -6.80 -14.23
N TYR A 77 -3.16 -5.83 -14.03
CA TYR A 77 -2.67 -4.89 -15.02
C TYR A 77 -1.29 -5.32 -15.50
N ASP A 78 -1.11 -5.48 -16.80
CA ASP A 78 0.14 -5.93 -17.44
C ASP A 78 1.03 -4.79 -17.95
N GLY A 79 0.74 -3.57 -17.54
CA GLY A 79 1.39 -2.36 -18.05
C GLY A 79 0.66 -1.73 -19.23
N GLN A 80 -0.34 -2.38 -19.79
CA GLN A 80 -1.15 -1.90 -20.91
C GLN A 80 -2.66 -2.00 -20.64
N THR A 81 -3.14 -3.17 -20.21
CA THR A 81 -4.55 -3.47 -20.01
C THR A 81 -4.82 -4.19 -18.69
N TRP A 82 -6.07 -4.10 -18.22
CA TRP A 82 -6.57 -4.88 -17.11
C TRP A 82 -7.31 -6.12 -17.60
N TYR A 83 -7.12 -7.24 -16.93
CA TYR A 83 -7.85 -8.49 -17.19
C TYR A 83 -8.15 -9.25 -15.90
N ALA A 84 -9.20 -10.07 -15.91
CA ALA A 84 -9.60 -10.86 -14.76
C ALA A 84 -8.50 -11.88 -14.39
N HIS A 85 -8.32 -12.08 -13.10
CA HIS A 85 -7.37 -13.03 -12.53
C HIS A 85 -8.09 -14.03 -11.62
N ALA A 86 -7.34 -14.90 -10.94
CA ALA A 86 -7.88 -15.93 -10.06
C ALA A 86 -8.72 -15.33 -8.92
N ASN A 87 -9.90 -15.89 -8.69
CA ASN A 87 -10.73 -15.48 -7.57
C ASN A 87 -10.11 -15.87 -6.22
N LEU A 88 -10.35 -15.06 -5.23
CA LEU A 88 -10.02 -15.38 -3.84
C LEU A 88 -10.94 -16.50 -3.31
N PRO A 89 -10.45 -17.36 -2.41
CA PRO A 89 -11.30 -18.34 -1.72
C PRO A 89 -12.30 -17.70 -0.76
N LEU A 90 -12.01 -16.49 -0.27
CA LEU A 90 -12.85 -15.70 0.60
C LEU A 90 -12.98 -14.28 0.02
N SER A 91 -14.13 -13.65 0.23
CA SER A 91 -14.26 -12.23 -0.09
C SER A 91 -13.35 -11.39 0.81
N PHE A 92 -12.78 -10.32 0.25
CA PHE A 92 -11.75 -9.53 0.93
C PHE A 92 -11.98 -8.02 0.75
N ARG A 93 -11.75 -7.25 1.81
CA ARG A 93 -11.75 -5.78 1.77
C ARG A 93 -11.02 -5.17 2.97
N CYS A 94 -10.61 -3.91 2.85
CA CYS A 94 -10.03 -3.11 3.93
C CYS A 94 -8.80 -3.71 4.61
N GLY A 95 -8.10 -4.64 3.96
CA GLY A 95 -6.89 -5.25 4.48
C GLY A 95 -5.62 -4.66 3.87
N GLU A 96 -4.53 -5.35 4.11
CA GLU A 96 -3.20 -5.06 3.61
C GLU A 96 -2.74 -6.12 2.61
N GLY A 97 -1.66 -5.81 1.90
CA GLY A 97 -1.02 -6.77 1.02
C GLY A 97 0.48 -6.56 0.93
N ALA A 98 1.19 -7.59 0.55
CA ALA A 98 2.63 -7.55 0.29
C ALA A 98 3.00 -8.52 -0.85
N GLY A 99 4.17 -8.34 -1.42
CA GLY A 99 4.66 -9.21 -2.49
C GLY A 99 4.54 -8.60 -3.89
N ASP A 100 4.37 -9.47 -4.86
CA ASP A 100 4.21 -9.12 -6.28
C ASP A 100 3.08 -9.95 -6.91
N VAL A 101 2.85 -9.79 -8.22
CA VAL A 101 1.75 -10.43 -8.97
C VAL A 101 1.89 -11.94 -9.15
N HIS A 102 2.97 -12.54 -8.70
CA HIS A 102 3.22 -13.98 -8.75
C HIS A 102 3.49 -14.58 -7.36
N SER A 103 3.47 -13.72 -6.34
CA SER A 103 3.71 -14.09 -4.95
C SER A 103 3.03 -13.07 -4.04
N GLU A 104 1.71 -13.17 -3.96
CA GLU A 104 0.86 -12.26 -3.22
C GLU A 104 0.66 -12.74 -1.78
N LEU A 105 0.63 -11.80 -0.85
CA LEU A 105 0.17 -11.99 0.52
C LEU A 105 -0.89 -10.94 0.82
N LEU A 106 -2.05 -11.39 1.27
CA LEU A 106 -3.16 -10.54 1.70
C LEU A 106 -3.46 -10.86 3.16
N PHE A 107 -3.62 -9.86 4.00
CA PHE A 107 -3.81 -10.09 5.42
C PHE A 107 -4.65 -9.03 6.11
N GLY A 108 -5.19 -9.38 7.26
CA GLY A 108 -6.08 -8.51 8.02
C GLY A 108 -7.36 -8.15 7.27
N GLY A 109 -7.92 -6.99 7.54
CA GLY A 109 -9.16 -6.54 6.92
C GLY A 109 -10.34 -7.44 7.24
N GLU A 110 -11.27 -7.53 6.31
CA GLU A 110 -12.46 -8.35 6.45
C GLU A 110 -12.50 -9.44 5.38
N MET A 111 -12.50 -10.68 5.81
CA MET A 111 -12.58 -11.86 4.96
C MET A 111 -13.84 -12.67 5.32
N SER A 112 -14.61 -13.10 4.33
CA SER A 112 -15.86 -13.84 4.54
C SER A 112 -16.10 -14.88 3.45
N GLY A 113 -16.57 -16.08 3.82
CA GLY A 113 -16.89 -17.17 2.89
C GLY A 113 -18.20 -17.02 2.13
N SER A 114 -19.01 -16.02 2.43
CA SER A 114 -20.25 -15.69 1.72
C SER A 114 -20.38 -14.19 1.59
N HIS A 115 -21.16 -13.72 0.62
CA HIS A 115 -21.56 -12.32 0.47
C HIS A 115 -22.40 -11.88 1.69
N VAL A 116 -21.79 -11.74 2.85
CA VAL A 116 -22.47 -11.32 4.07
C VAL A 116 -22.31 -9.85 4.28
N PRO A 117 -23.39 -9.15 4.62
CA PRO A 117 -23.30 -7.75 4.96
C PRO A 117 -22.48 -7.53 6.24
N TYR A 118 -21.45 -6.75 6.12
CA TYR A 118 -20.78 -5.86 7.07
C TYR A 118 -20.26 -6.33 8.45
N ILE A 119 -20.67 -7.45 9.06
CA ILE A 119 -20.48 -7.60 10.52
C ILE A 119 -19.78 -8.89 10.99
N ALA A 120 -19.56 -9.89 10.14
CA ALA A 120 -19.19 -11.23 10.60
C ALA A 120 -17.97 -11.86 9.89
N GLY A 121 -17.05 -11.07 9.36
CA GLY A 121 -15.86 -11.60 8.67
C GLY A 121 -14.71 -11.96 9.62
N ILE A 122 -13.84 -12.85 9.17
CA ILE A 122 -12.53 -13.12 9.79
C ILE A 122 -11.68 -11.86 9.59
N LYS A 123 -11.14 -11.31 10.68
CA LYS A 123 -10.39 -10.04 10.68
C LYS A 123 -8.89 -10.20 10.90
N ASN A 124 -8.43 -11.39 11.09
CA ASN A 124 -7.02 -11.75 11.25
C ASN A 124 -6.57 -12.83 10.26
N GLY A 125 -7.33 -13.00 9.18
CA GLY A 125 -7.00 -13.97 8.13
C GLY A 125 -5.79 -13.56 7.31
N THR A 126 -5.16 -14.55 6.70
CA THR A 126 -4.09 -14.38 5.71
C THR A 126 -4.42 -15.26 4.50
N LEU A 127 -4.27 -14.70 3.31
CA LEU A 127 -4.35 -15.42 2.04
C LEU A 127 -3.02 -15.29 1.32
N ARG A 128 -2.58 -16.39 0.74
CA ARG A 128 -1.35 -16.49 -0.02
C ARG A 128 -1.66 -16.85 -1.46
N GLY A 129 -1.11 -16.11 -2.40
CA GLY A 129 -1.22 -16.34 -3.84
C GLY A 129 0.09 -16.84 -4.44
N ASP A 130 0.01 -17.56 -5.54
CA ASP A 130 1.14 -18.08 -6.32
C ASP A 130 1.13 -17.55 -7.77
N GLY A 131 0.37 -16.49 -8.02
CA GLY A 131 0.15 -15.93 -9.35
C GLY A 131 -0.89 -16.67 -10.18
N THR A 132 -1.45 -17.77 -9.70
CA THR A 132 -2.47 -18.56 -10.39
C THR A 132 -3.68 -18.89 -9.52
N SER A 133 -3.48 -18.98 -8.22
CA SER A 133 -4.50 -19.33 -7.23
C SER A 133 -4.20 -18.72 -5.88
N PHE A 134 -5.20 -18.69 -5.00
CA PHE A 134 -5.07 -18.25 -3.62
C PHE A 134 -5.48 -19.35 -2.65
N SER A 135 -4.75 -19.45 -1.54
CA SER A 135 -5.04 -20.35 -0.43
C SER A 135 -5.02 -19.60 0.91
N GLN A 136 -5.67 -20.17 1.92
CA GLN A 136 -5.54 -19.66 3.29
C GLN A 136 -4.18 -20.02 3.87
N ASP A 137 -3.67 -19.12 4.73
CA ASP A 137 -2.42 -19.26 5.45
C ASP A 137 -2.61 -18.96 6.94
N ALA A 138 -1.52 -18.85 7.70
CA ALA A 138 -1.55 -18.63 9.15
C ALA A 138 -2.32 -17.35 9.53
N TYR A 139 -3.12 -17.44 10.58
CA TYR A 139 -3.83 -16.28 11.11
C TYR A 139 -2.90 -15.34 11.87
N MET A 140 -3.15 -14.03 11.75
CA MET A 140 -2.51 -13.01 12.58
C MET A 140 -2.91 -13.19 14.06
N ASN A 141 -2.06 -12.71 14.96
CA ASN A 141 -2.34 -12.77 16.42
C ASN A 141 -3.49 -11.85 16.82
N THR A 142 -3.67 -10.75 16.11
CA THR A 142 -4.70 -9.75 16.43
C THR A 142 -5.65 -9.55 15.26
N ALA A 143 -6.93 -9.41 15.59
CA ALA A 143 -7.93 -9.03 14.61
C ALA A 143 -7.75 -7.55 14.24
N GLN A 144 -7.77 -7.29 12.93
CA GLN A 144 -7.69 -5.94 12.38
C GLN A 144 -9.06 -5.27 12.37
N ALA A 145 -9.08 -3.95 12.34
CA ALA A 145 -10.32 -3.20 12.44
C ALA A 145 -11.17 -3.21 11.17
N ASP A 146 -12.44 -2.94 11.36
CA ASP A 146 -13.41 -2.69 10.30
C ASP A 146 -13.34 -1.27 9.77
N GLY A 147 -13.58 -1.12 8.51
CA GLY A 147 -13.97 0.14 7.90
C GLY A 147 -13.07 0.62 6.78
N PRO A 148 -13.64 1.41 5.86
CA PRO A 148 -12.94 1.91 4.67
C PRO A 148 -11.81 2.91 4.98
N ALA A 149 -11.73 3.38 6.21
CA ALA A 149 -10.68 4.29 6.68
C ALA A 149 -9.43 3.56 7.22
N VAL A 150 -9.47 2.24 7.31
CA VAL A 150 -8.38 1.43 7.85
C VAL A 150 -7.68 0.76 6.67
N LYS A 151 -6.74 1.45 6.10
CA LYS A 151 -5.82 0.90 5.11
C LYS A 151 -4.44 1.01 5.68
N GLY A 152 -3.76 -0.10 5.85
CA GLY A 152 -2.32 -0.14 5.96
C GLY A 152 -1.69 -0.07 4.57
N GLY A 153 -0.41 0.16 4.52
CA GLY A 153 0.36 0.10 3.27
C GLY A 153 0.92 -1.28 3.01
N ASN A 154 1.62 -1.38 1.91
CA ASN A 154 2.28 -2.61 1.53
C ASN A 154 3.72 -2.58 2.04
N VAL A 155 4.01 -3.37 3.07
CA VAL A 155 5.36 -3.49 3.65
C VAL A 155 5.84 -4.92 3.52
N GLY A 156 6.92 -5.12 2.76
CA GLY A 156 7.59 -6.40 2.64
C GLY A 156 7.24 -7.20 1.39
N THR A 157 7.37 -8.51 1.53
CA THR A 157 7.15 -9.51 0.47
C THR A 157 6.19 -10.60 0.95
N GLN A 158 5.84 -11.54 0.08
CA GLN A 158 4.99 -12.68 0.45
C GLN A 158 5.53 -13.48 1.64
N ASN A 159 6.84 -13.59 1.78
CA ASN A 159 7.49 -14.41 2.82
C ASN A 159 8.05 -13.59 3.99
N SER A 160 7.89 -12.28 3.95
CA SER A 160 8.42 -11.38 4.97
C SER A 160 7.64 -10.06 4.90
N ALA A 161 6.56 -9.95 5.66
CA ALA A 161 5.64 -8.83 5.61
C ALA A 161 5.41 -8.22 6.99
N LEU A 162 5.12 -6.94 7.02
CA LEU A 162 4.81 -6.21 8.25
C LEU A 162 3.40 -5.63 8.16
N SER A 163 2.58 -5.96 9.14
CA SER A 163 1.29 -5.30 9.36
C SER A 163 1.45 -4.19 10.39
N VAL A 164 0.99 -3.00 10.04
CA VAL A 164 0.99 -1.82 10.90
C VAL A 164 -0.40 -1.23 10.90
N GLN A 165 -1.29 -1.80 11.70
CA GLN A 165 -2.70 -1.40 11.70
C GLN A 165 -3.28 -1.14 13.08
N LEU A 166 -4.32 -0.33 13.06
CA LEU A 166 -5.23 -0.09 14.17
C LEU A 166 -6.37 -1.09 14.21
N SER A 167 -6.63 -1.65 15.37
CA SER A 167 -7.91 -2.29 15.60
C SER A 167 -8.97 -1.25 16.00
N TYR A 168 -10.08 -1.21 15.27
CA TYR A 168 -11.28 -0.43 15.61
C TYR A 168 -12.40 -1.40 15.97
N PRO A 169 -13.22 -1.21 16.97
CA PRO A 169 -13.54 0.06 17.61
C PRO A 169 -12.78 0.33 18.93
N SER A 170 -11.73 -0.40 19.24
CA SER A 170 -10.98 -0.17 20.49
C SER A 170 -9.85 0.81 20.24
N PRO A 171 -10.02 2.10 20.53
CA PRO A 171 -8.91 3.04 20.47
C PRO A 171 -7.85 2.64 21.51
N GLY A 172 -6.74 2.10 21.03
CA GLY A 172 -5.63 1.71 21.91
C GLY A 172 -4.92 0.40 21.57
N LEU A 173 -5.42 -0.41 20.68
CA LEU A 173 -4.70 -1.60 20.19
C LEU A 173 -4.07 -1.29 18.84
N VAL A 174 -2.89 -0.70 18.84
CA VAL A 174 -2.00 -0.73 17.70
C VAL A 174 -1.10 -1.91 17.86
N THR A 175 -1.14 -2.80 16.93
CA THR A 175 -0.23 -3.92 16.89
C THR A 175 0.63 -3.79 15.65
N THR A 176 1.91 -4.05 15.82
CA THR A 176 2.83 -4.33 14.72
C THR A 176 3.03 -5.84 14.71
N GLU A 177 2.76 -6.47 13.59
CA GLU A 177 2.96 -7.91 13.42
C GLU A 177 3.82 -8.17 12.20
N GLU A 178 4.78 -9.07 12.33
CA GLU A 178 5.66 -9.53 11.27
C GLU A 178 5.28 -10.96 10.86
N TYR A 179 5.17 -11.19 9.56
CA TYR A 179 5.03 -12.50 8.96
C TYR A 179 6.38 -12.99 8.46
N ASP A 180 6.79 -14.19 8.86
CA ASP A 180 8.08 -14.79 8.53
C ASP A 180 8.01 -15.81 7.37
N GLY A 181 6.88 -15.87 6.68
CA GLY A 181 6.59 -16.85 5.62
C GLY A 181 5.81 -18.06 6.13
N MET A 182 5.60 -18.21 7.43
CA MET A 182 4.89 -19.33 8.05
C MET A 182 3.96 -18.89 9.19
N THR A 183 4.38 -17.92 9.99
CA THR A 183 3.65 -17.48 11.20
C THR A 183 3.74 -15.98 11.38
N TRP A 184 2.82 -15.43 12.18
CA TRP A 184 2.82 -14.05 12.59
C TRP A 184 3.39 -13.88 13.99
N LYS A 185 4.26 -12.89 14.18
CA LYS A 185 4.92 -12.53 15.42
C LYS A 185 4.60 -11.09 15.80
N LEU A 186 4.26 -10.86 17.06
CA LEU A 186 4.05 -9.52 17.61
C LEU A 186 5.38 -8.77 17.80
N HIS A 187 5.38 -7.51 17.45
CA HIS A 187 6.45 -6.54 17.66
C HIS A 187 6.01 -5.45 18.64
N PRO A 188 6.94 -4.57 19.12
CA PRO A 188 6.59 -3.39 19.89
C PRO A 188 5.55 -2.54 19.15
N LYS A 189 4.66 -1.96 19.93
CA LYS A 189 3.59 -1.11 19.41
C LYS A 189 4.17 0.13 18.75
N GLN A 190 3.57 0.53 17.65
CA GLN A 190 3.81 1.82 17.04
C GLN A 190 3.43 2.94 18.03
N PRO A 191 4.29 3.96 18.27
CA PRO A 191 4.00 5.04 19.22
C PRO A 191 2.79 5.88 18.83
N MET A 192 2.66 6.16 17.54
CA MET A 192 1.55 6.96 17.00
C MET A 192 0.45 6.07 16.45
N VAL A 193 -0.60 6.01 17.21
CA VAL A 193 -1.81 5.24 16.87
C VAL A 193 -2.69 6.03 15.93
N ALA A 194 -2.77 5.63 14.66
CA ALA A 194 -3.66 6.30 13.71
C ALA A 194 -4.26 5.35 12.68
N ALA A 195 -5.58 5.43 12.47
CA ALA A 195 -6.27 4.70 11.41
C ALA A 195 -5.98 5.35 10.05
N GLY A 196 -5.87 4.55 8.98
CA GLY A 196 -5.68 5.06 7.64
C GLY A 196 -4.29 5.66 7.41
N ASN A 197 -3.27 5.17 8.10
CA ASN A 197 -1.89 5.48 7.82
C ASN A 197 -1.48 4.91 6.46
N GLU A 198 -0.42 5.45 5.92
CA GLU A 198 0.22 4.99 4.70
C GLU A 198 1.58 4.41 5.06
N SER A 199 1.97 3.27 4.48
CA SER A 199 3.25 2.65 4.79
C SER A 199 3.89 1.98 3.58
N THR A 200 5.21 1.86 3.61
CA THR A 200 6.01 1.15 2.61
C THR A 200 7.37 0.73 3.20
N GLY A 201 8.12 -0.08 2.45
CA GLY A 201 9.46 -0.54 2.84
C GLY A 201 9.54 -2.04 3.07
N THR A 202 10.39 -2.44 3.98
CA THR A 202 10.63 -3.85 4.36
C THR A 202 10.40 -4.05 5.84
N VAL A 203 10.38 -5.32 6.30
CA VAL A 203 10.20 -5.66 7.73
C VAL A 203 11.31 -5.13 8.65
N THR A 204 12.46 -4.75 8.09
CA THR A 204 13.58 -4.17 8.83
C THR A 204 13.85 -2.70 8.49
N ALA A 205 13.07 -2.12 7.60
CA ALA A 205 13.22 -0.74 7.17
C ALA A 205 11.88 -0.24 6.61
N ALA A 206 10.89 -0.04 7.49
CA ALA A 206 9.58 0.46 7.13
C ALA A 206 9.41 1.92 7.51
N ILE A 207 8.64 2.65 6.70
CA ILE A 207 8.19 4.02 6.96
C ILE A 207 6.66 4.04 7.01
N VAL A 208 6.12 4.72 7.99
CA VAL A 208 4.68 4.93 8.19
C VAL A 208 4.40 6.40 8.32
N VAL A 209 3.37 6.86 7.63
CA VAL A 209 3.04 8.29 7.56
C VAL A 209 1.56 8.53 7.80
N GLY A 210 1.25 9.60 8.52
CA GLY A 210 -0.10 10.14 8.66
C GLY A 210 -1.00 9.28 9.51
N GLY A 211 -2.29 9.35 9.19
CA GLY A 211 -3.37 8.68 9.87
C GLY A 211 -4.37 9.65 10.48
N HIS A 212 -5.57 9.16 10.75
CA HIS A 212 -6.70 9.97 11.18
C HIS A 212 -6.50 10.54 12.60
N GLY A 213 -6.65 11.85 12.75
CA GLY A 213 -6.71 12.52 14.06
C GLY A 213 -5.36 12.72 14.78
N LYS A 214 -4.23 12.39 14.14
CA LYS A 214 -2.89 12.47 14.79
C LYS A 214 -1.94 13.49 14.19
N GLY A 215 -2.39 14.31 13.28
CA GLY A 215 -1.54 15.30 12.63
C GLY A 215 -0.64 14.72 11.54
N ALA A 216 0.29 15.52 11.09
CA ALA A 216 1.33 15.10 10.16
C ALA A 216 2.45 14.42 10.95
N CYS A 217 2.61 13.13 10.80
CA CYS A 217 3.68 12.37 11.47
C CYS A 217 4.33 11.37 10.53
N THR A 218 5.58 11.07 10.81
CA THR A 218 6.35 10.00 10.20
C THR A 218 6.96 9.15 11.28
N GLU A 219 6.92 7.83 11.12
CA GLU A 219 7.58 6.88 11.99
C GLU A 219 8.35 5.86 11.17
N PHE A 220 9.50 5.47 11.68
CA PHE A 220 10.39 4.48 11.10
C PHE A 220 10.45 3.24 11.97
N PHE A 221 10.40 2.08 11.35
CA PHE A 221 10.63 0.79 12.01
C PHE A 221 11.93 0.18 11.49
N ASP A 222 12.80 -0.26 12.41
CA ASP A 222 14.11 -0.85 12.09
C ASP A 222 14.17 -2.39 12.20
N GLY A 223 13.00 -3.03 12.34
CA GLY A 223 12.87 -4.48 12.60
C GLY A 223 12.72 -4.82 14.08
N THR A 224 12.97 -3.89 14.99
CA THR A 224 12.91 -4.10 16.45
C THR A 224 12.18 -3.00 17.19
N SER A 225 12.34 -1.76 16.75
CA SER A 225 11.84 -0.57 17.44
C SER A 225 11.31 0.49 16.48
N TRP A 226 10.52 1.39 17.02
CA TRP A 226 9.97 2.54 16.30
C TRP A 226 10.71 3.83 16.70
N ALA A 227 10.95 4.69 15.73
CA ALA A 227 11.50 6.02 15.90
C ALA A 227 10.69 7.06 15.12
N SER A 228 10.51 8.25 15.69
CA SER A 228 9.84 9.35 15.01
C SER A 228 10.75 9.96 13.95
N GLY A 229 10.15 10.32 12.82
CA GLY A 229 10.80 10.96 11.68
C GLY A 229 10.35 12.41 11.46
N PRO A 230 10.82 13.04 10.37
CA PRO A 230 10.46 14.40 10.01
C PRO A 230 8.97 14.51 9.65
N THR A 231 8.37 15.62 10.04
CA THR A 231 6.95 15.89 9.80
C THR A 231 6.67 16.13 8.31
N PRO A 232 5.75 15.40 7.68
CA PRO A 232 5.33 15.69 6.31
C PRO A 232 4.63 17.06 6.23
N PRO A 233 4.63 17.71 5.05
CA PRO A 233 4.06 19.04 4.87
C PRO A 233 2.57 19.12 5.23
N ARG A 234 1.85 18.00 5.13
CA ARG A 234 0.41 17.94 5.42
C ARG A 234 0.03 16.71 6.24
N GLN A 235 -0.98 16.92 7.09
CA GLN A 235 -1.68 15.79 7.69
C GLN A 235 -2.53 15.10 6.63
N LYS A 236 -2.45 13.79 6.53
CA LYS A 236 -3.29 13.00 5.62
C LYS A 236 -3.58 11.61 6.16
N CYS A 237 -4.69 11.07 5.70
CA CYS A 237 -5.07 9.67 5.93
C CYS A 237 -5.73 9.10 4.68
N GLY A 238 -5.64 7.80 4.49
CA GLY A 238 -6.32 7.09 3.40
C GLY A 238 -5.81 7.36 2.00
N GLY A 239 -4.60 7.87 1.86
CA GLY A 239 -3.87 7.95 0.60
C GLY A 239 -3.18 6.64 0.26
N ALA A 240 -2.16 6.71 -0.58
CA ALA A 240 -1.31 5.59 -0.94
C ALA A 240 0.16 5.97 -0.79
N MET A 241 1.00 4.99 -0.47
CA MET A 241 2.44 5.17 -0.34
C MET A 241 3.19 4.09 -1.10
N GLY A 242 4.33 4.45 -1.68
CA GLY A 242 5.23 3.53 -2.35
C GLY A 242 6.68 3.99 -2.22
N GLY A 243 7.61 3.05 -2.43
CA GLY A 243 9.04 3.30 -2.33
C GLY A 243 9.73 2.49 -1.24
N THR A 244 10.76 3.08 -0.64
CA THR A 244 11.54 2.50 0.47
C THR A 244 11.50 3.43 1.68
N GLN A 245 12.07 3.00 2.81
CA GLN A 245 12.16 3.85 4.00
C GLN A 245 12.88 5.19 3.75
N ASN A 246 13.86 5.21 2.84
CA ASN A 246 14.70 6.38 2.57
C ASN A 246 14.38 7.10 1.25
N ASP A 247 13.46 6.57 0.46
CA ASP A 247 13.02 7.16 -0.81
C ASP A 247 11.58 6.75 -1.05
N ALA A 248 10.64 7.60 -0.65
CA ALA A 248 9.23 7.27 -0.64
C ALA A 248 8.38 8.40 -1.19
N MET A 249 7.21 8.03 -1.69
CA MET A 249 6.20 8.97 -2.17
C MET A 249 4.84 8.64 -1.56
N THR A 250 4.15 9.66 -1.07
CA THR A 250 2.74 9.57 -0.70
C THR A 250 1.87 10.26 -1.74
N ILE A 251 0.66 9.75 -1.96
CA ILE A 251 -0.25 10.22 -3.00
C ILE A 251 -1.65 10.39 -2.43
N GLY A 252 -2.22 11.56 -2.61
CA GLY A 252 -3.60 11.84 -2.24
C GLY A 252 -3.85 11.82 -0.75
N GLY A 253 -4.92 11.17 -0.33
CA GLY A 253 -5.41 11.18 1.05
C GLY A 253 -6.27 12.40 1.36
N ALA A 254 -6.66 12.54 2.63
CA ALA A 254 -7.48 13.65 3.12
C ALA A 254 -7.14 14.00 4.58
N SER A 255 -7.44 15.22 4.97
CA SER A 255 -7.53 15.63 6.36
C SER A 255 -8.84 16.38 6.54
N ASN A 256 -9.84 15.71 7.10
CA ASN A 256 -11.18 16.29 7.38
C ASN A 256 -11.97 16.84 6.17
N SER A 257 -11.55 16.57 4.90
CA SER A 257 -12.11 17.16 3.67
C SER A 257 -11.49 18.53 3.30
N PRO A 258 -11.12 18.85 2.04
CA PRO A 258 -11.28 18.02 0.85
C PRO A 258 -10.14 16.98 0.67
N PHE A 259 -10.34 16.09 -0.33
CA PHE A 259 -9.26 15.17 -0.76
C PHE A 259 -8.10 15.95 -1.37
N TYR A 260 -6.88 15.50 -1.07
CA TYR A 260 -5.69 16.07 -1.64
C TYR A 260 -5.38 15.50 -3.03
N ARG A 261 -4.81 16.33 -3.89
CA ARG A 261 -4.36 15.97 -5.24
C ARG A 261 -2.84 15.99 -5.36
N GLU A 262 -2.17 16.47 -4.33
CA GLU A 262 -0.71 16.56 -4.29
C GLU A 262 -0.10 15.22 -3.93
N SER A 263 1.14 15.03 -4.39
CA SER A 263 2.05 14.01 -3.90
C SER A 263 3.13 14.65 -3.05
N GLU A 264 3.70 13.90 -2.14
CA GLU A 264 4.83 14.32 -1.32
C GLU A 264 5.94 13.29 -1.45
N LEU A 265 7.16 13.77 -1.61
CA LEU A 265 8.36 12.96 -1.74
C LEU A 265 9.19 13.03 -0.47
N PHE A 266 9.70 11.91 -0.06
CA PHE A 266 10.66 11.75 1.03
C PHE A 266 12.01 11.32 0.47
N ASP A 267 13.08 12.03 0.82
CA ASP A 267 14.45 11.79 0.33
C ASP A 267 15.35 11.09 1.38
N GLY A 268 14.77 10.50 2.41
CA GLY A 268 15.48 9.90 3.54
C GLY A 268 15.74 10.88 4.71
N THR A 269 15.57 12.19 4.50
CA THR A 269 15.81 13.23 5.50
C THR A 269 14.69 14.23 5.65
N SER A 270 13.99 14.54 4.57
CA SER A 270 12.95 15.57 4.53
C SER A 270 11.83 15.24 3.56
N TRP A 271 10.68 15.86 3.77
CA TRP A 271 9.53 15.79 2.90
C TRP A 271 9.41 17.02 2.00
N THR A 272 9.10 16.82 0.74
CA THR A 272 8.86 17.90 -0.24
C THR A 272 7.54 17.67 -0.95
N SER A 273 6.65 18.68 -0.98
CA SER A 273 5.43 18.62 -1.78
C SER A 273 5.75 18.78 -3.27
N THR A 274 5.14 17.95 -4.09
CA THR A 274 5.17 18.14 -5.54
C THR A 274 4.06 19.10 -5.95
N ASN A 275 4.27 19.80 -7.05
CA ASN A 275 3.22 20.63 -7.62
C ASN A 275 2.05 19.75 -8.09
N GLN A 276 0.84 20.31 -7.98
CA GLN A 276 -0.37 19.69 -8.56
C GLN A 276 -0.19 19.54 -10.07
N SER A 277 -0.53 18.40 -10.57
CA SER A 277 -0.64 18.14 -12.02
C SER A 277 -2.01 18.56 -12.54
#